data_ee2102a730ab089d335430809c25d76d
#
_entry.id   ee2102a730ab089d335430809c25d76d
#
_cell.length_a   1.000
_cell.length_b   1.000
_cell.length_c   1.000
_cell.angle_alpha   90.00
_cell.angle_beta   90.00
_cell.angle_gamma   90.00
#
_symmetry.space_group_name_H-M   'P 1'
#
loop_
_entity.id
_entity.type
_entity.pdbx_description
1 polymer ?
#
loop_
_entity_poly.entity_id
_entity_poly.type
_entity_poly.pdbx_seq_one_letter_code
_entity_poly.pdbx_strand_id
1 'polypeptide(L)'
;MQKLEQVYEGKAKKVYSTEDPGLVIVSYKDDATAFDGLKKGTITGKGAINNQMTNYLMGQLEKAGVPTHFVEELSERETVVKKVTIVPLEVIIRNISAGSFAKRYGVEEGIVFDAPTIEFSYKNDDLHDPLINDYHAVALKLATWDEIDTIKKYAFQVNDFLKKTLAECGVTLVDFKLEFGKTADGTIVLADEISPDTCRFWDSKTGEKLDKDRFRRDLGNVEGAYQEMARRLLGK
;
A
#
# COMPACT_ATOMS: atom_id res chain seq x y z
N MET A 1 17.05 -13.59 12.34
CA MET A 1 17.83 -13.11 11.16
C MET A 1 18.56 -11.83 11.52
N GLN A 2 19.83 -11.68 11.12
CA GLN A 2 20.64 -10.51 11.47
C GLN A 2 20.46 -9.41 10.42
N LYS A 3 20.23 -8.18 10.88
CA LYS A 3 20.21 -6.97 10.07
C LYS A 3 21.65 -6.52 9.78
N LEU A 4 22.00 -6.37 8.51
CA LEU A 4 23.32 -5.95 8.04
C LEU A 4 23.29 -4.49 7.56
N GLU A 5 23.81 -4.20 6.36
CA GLU A 5 23.93 -2.84 5.84
C GLU A 5 22.58 -2.28 5.37
N GLN A 6 22.37 -0.96 5.56
CA GLN A 6 21.25 -0.26 4.96
C GLN A 6 21.49 -0.14 3.44
N VAL A 7 20.61 -0.76 2.65
CA VAL A 7 20.72 -0.78 1.18
C VAL A 7 19.79 0.22 0.49
N TYR A 8 18.75 0.71 1.21
CA TYR A 8 17.83 1.69 0.68
C TYR A 8 17.15 2.47 1.82
N GLU A 9 16.80 3.73 1.56
CA GLU A 9 15.91 4.52 2.41
C GLU A 9 14.90 5.28 1.56
N GLY A 10 13.62 5.02 1.82
CA GLY A 10 12.50 5.73 1.23
C GLY A 10 11.86 6.72 2.20
N LYS A 11 10.74 7.28 1.79
CA LYS A 11 9.95 8.27 2.56
C LYS A 11 9.48 7.71 3.92
N ALA A 12 9.05 6.44 3.95
CA ALA A 12 8.44 5.81 5.13
C ALA A 12 9.20 4.58 5.65
N LYS A 13 10.22 4.11 4.97
CA LYS A 13 10.90 2.84 5.27
C LYS A 13 12.40 2.91 5.02
N LYS A 14 13.14 2.10 5.78
CA LYS A 14 14.52 1.73 5.52
C LYS A 14 14.59 0.24 5.20
N VAL A 15 15.47 -0.14 4.29
CA VAL A 15 15.68 -1.53 3.88
C VAL A 15 17.12 -1.91 4.18
N TYR A 16 17.28 -3.07 4.80
CA TYR A 16 18.58 -3.61 5.20
C TYR A 16 18.81 -4.97 4.55
N SER A 17 20.03 -5.24 4.13
CA SER A 17 20.46 -6.56 3.71
C SER A 17 20.49 -7.53 4.90
N THR A 18 20.47 -8.82 4.59
CA THR A 18 20.61 -9.92 5.55
C THR A 18 21.69 -10.89 5.10
N GLU A 19 21.96 -11.91 5.90
CA GLU A 19 22.87 -13.00 5.55
C GLU A 19 22.36 -13.82 4.35
N ASP A 20 21.03 -13.86 4.14
CA ASP A 20 20.43 -14.48 2.97
C ASP A 20 20.23 -13.42 1.86
N PRO A 21 20.91 -13.57 0.70
CA PRO A 21 20.82 -12.59 -0.39
C PRO A 21 19.41 -12.49 -1.02
N GLY A 22 18.54 -13.46 -0.78
CA GLY A 22 17.12 -13.47 -1.22
C GLY A 22 16.17 -12.76 -0.27
N LEU A 23 16.64 -12.30 0.90
CA LEU A 23 15.82 -11.69 1.93
C LEU A 23 16.38 -10.32 2.34
N VAL A 24 15.47 -9.43 2.73
CA VAL A 24 15.80 -8.12 3.30
C VAL A 24 14.93 -7.84 4.52
N ILE A 25 15.41 -6.94 5.39
CA ILE A 25 14.61 -6.43 6.52
C ILE A 25 14.12 -5.03 6.17
N VAL A 26 12.81 -4.83 6.26
CA VAL A 26 12.17 -3.53 6.14
C VAL A 26 11.89 -2.99 7.53
N SER A 27 12.34 -1.76 7.80
CA SER A 27 12.12 -1.03 9.04
C SER A 27 11.25 0.20 8.78
N TYR A 28 10.10 0.28 9.43
CA TYR A 28 9.10 1.31 9.20
C TYR A 28 9.36 2.56 10.07
N LYS A 29 9.27 3.73 9.43
CA LYS A 29 9.48 5.05 10.04
C LYS A 29 8.16 5.71 10.39
N ASP A 30 8.21 6.67 11.32
CA ASP A 30 7.08 7.54 11.66
C ASP A 30 6.98 8.77 10.74
N ASP A 31 7.94 8.94 9.82
CA ASP A 31 7.94 10.03 8.84
C ASP A 31 6.70 9.95 7.94
N ALA A 32 6.03 11.07 7.77
CA ALA A 32 4.89 11.22 6.88
C ALA A 32 5.16 12.32 5.84
N THR A 33 4.88 12.01 4.59
CA THR A 33 4.94 12.97 3.49
C THR A 33 3.65 12.96 2.70
N ALA A 34 3.26 14.11 2.16
CA ALA A 34 2.12 14.24 1.26
C ALA A 34 2.46 15.25 0.14
N PHE A 35 1.71 15.18 -0.98
CA PHE A 35 1.85 16.09 -2.12
C PHE A 35 3.30 16.15 -2.63
N ASP A 36 3.86 14.99 -3.02
CA ASP A 36 5.24 14.84 -3.54
C ASP A 36 6.32 15.41 -2.60
N GLY A 37 6.08 15.25 -1.28
CA GLY A 37 7.03 15.72 -0.25
C GLY A 37 6.93 17.20 0.08
N LEU A 38 5.96 17.95 -0.48
CA LEU A 38 5.70 19.36 -0.11
C LEU A 38 5.22 19.48 1.33
N LYS A 39 4.46 18.51 1.83
CA LYS A 39 4.07 18.42 3.22
C LYS A 39 4.83 17.30 3.91
N LYS A 40 5.53 17.65 4.98
CA LYS A 40 6.33 16.72 5.79
C LYS A 40 5.93 16.83 7.25
N GLY A 41 6.00 15.72 7.98
CA GLY A 41 5.73 15.66 9.41
C GLY A 41 6.04 14.28 9.97
N THR A 42 5.72 14.09 11.23
CA THR A 42 5.84 12.82 11.94
C THR A 42 4.47 12.46 12.49
N ILE A 43 4.08 11.19 12.34
CA ILE A 43 2.88 10.61 12.96
C ILE A 43 3.39 9.55 13.92
N THR A 44 3.32 9.85 15.22
CA THR A 44 3.89 9.00 16.25
C THR A 44 3.22 7.63 16.27
N GLY A 45 4.03 6.57 16.21
CA GLY A 45 3.55 5.18 16.21
C GLY A 45 3.10 4.65 14.85
N LYS A 46 3.05 5.51 13.81
CA LYS A 46 2.64 5.12 12.46
C LYS A 46 3.42 3.92 11.92
N GLY A 47 4.74 3.93 12.09
CA GLY A 47 5.59 2.86 11.58
C GLY A 47 5.25 1.49 12.16
N ALA A 48 4.99 1.41 13.47
CA ALA A 48 4.58 0.16 14.12
C ALA A 48 3.21 -0.30 13.61
N ILE A 49 2.24 0.60 13.53
CA ILE A 49 0.89 0.29 13.04
C ILE A 49 0.92 -0.19 11.58
N ASN A 50 1.63 0.53 10.70
CA ASN A 50 1.73 0.16 9.30
C ASN A 50 2.40 -1.20 9.11
N ASN A 51 3.49 -1.48 9.85
CA ASN A 51 4.16 -2.78 9.83
C ASN A 51 3.22 -3.92 10.24
N GLN A 52 2.58 -3.80 11.40
CA GLN A 52 1.71 -4.86 11.93
C GLN A 52 0.48 -5.10 11.05
N MET A 53 -0.17 -4.03 10.56
CA MET A 53 -1.31 -4.15 9.66
C MET A 53 -0.91 -4.81 8.34
N THR A 54 0.21 -4.40 7.75
CA THR A 54 0.74 -4.97 6.51
C THR A 54 1.04 -6.46 6.68
N ASN A 55 1.74 -6.84 7.76
CA ASN A 55 2.08 -8.23 8.04
C ASN A 55 0.84 -9.12 8.20
N TYR A 56 -0.14 -8.63 8.97
CA TYR A 56 -1.41 -9.32 9.16
C TYR A 56 -2.14 -9.54 7.83
N LEU A 57 -2.32 -8.46 7.05
CA LEU A 57 -3.06 -8.52 5.79
C LEU A 57 -2.34 -9.36 4.75
N MET A 58 -1.02 -9.23 4.59
CA MET A 58 -0.24 -10.04 3.65
C MET A 58 -0.25 -11.52 4.01
N GLY A 59 -0.14 -11.85 5.31
CA GLY A 59 -0.24 -13.24 5.75
C GLY A 59 -1.62 -13.87 5.50
N GLN A 60 -2.69 -13.08 5.56
CA GLN A 60 -4.03 -13.56 5.19
C GLN A 60 -4.22 -13.66 3.67
N LEU A 61 -3.65 -12.73 2.91
CA LEU A 61 -3.68 -12.75 1.45
C LEU A 61 -2.95 -13.96 0.88
N GLU A 62 -1.83 -14.38 1.46
CA GLU A 62 -1.15 -15.63 1.05
C GLU A 62 -2.04 -16.85 1.22
N LYS A 63 -2.77 -16.94 2.35
CA LYS A 63 -3.77 -18.00 2.56
C LYS A 63 -4.93 -17.93 1.55
N ALA A 64 -5.23 -16.73 1.04
CA ALA A 64 -6.24 -16.51 0.01
C ALA A 64 -5.70 -16.72 -1.43
N GLY A 65 -4.42 -17.10 -1.60
CA GLY A 65 -3.82 -17.41 -2.89
C GLY A 65 -3.19 -16.21 -3.62
N VAL A 66 -2.98 -15.09 -2.95
CA VAL A 66 -2.20 -13.96 -3.49
C VAL A 66 -0.79 -14.01 -2.93
N PRO A 67 0.23 -14.29 -3.73
CA PRO A 67 1.61 -14.36 -3.26
C PRO A 67 2.09 -12.98 -2.84
N THR A 68 2.79 -12.91 -1.70
CA THR A 68 3.35 -11.66 -1.16
C THR A 68 4.86 -11.78 -0.92
N HIS A 69 5.49 -10.65 -0.66
CA HIS A 69 6.89 -10.62 -0.24
C HIS A 69 7.08 -10.90 1.26
N PHE A 70 6.02 -10.94 2.05
CA PHE A 70 6.07 -11.16 3.49
C PHE A 70 6.70 -12.52 3.84
N VAL A 71 7.57 -12.54 4.85
CA VAL A 71 8.18 -13.77 5.38
C VAL A 71 7.92 -13.89 6.88
N GLU A 72 8.37 -12.92 7.68
CA GLU A 72 8.30 -13.00 9.14
C GLU A 72 8.35 -11.60 9.78
N GLU A 73 7.53 -11.36 10.80
CA GLU A 73 7.61 -10.18 11.65
C GLU A 73 8.74 -10.36 12.67
N LEU A 74 9.69 -9.42 12.70
CA LEU A 74 10.80 -9.43 13.67
C LEU A 74 10.49 -8.59 14.91
N SER A 75 9.78 -7.50 14.73
CA SER A 75 9.39 -6.59 15.80
C SER A 75 8.18 -5.76 15.37
N GLU A 76 7.67 -4.92 16.25
CA GLU A 76 6.57 -4.01 15.91
C GLU A 76 6.85 -3.16 14.66
N ARG A 77 8.12 -2.90 14.33
CA ARG A 77 8.52 -2.01 13.23
C ARG A 77 9.32 -2.68 12.12
N GLU A 78 9.69 -3.93 12.29
CA GLU A 78 10.62 -4.61 11.37
C GLU A 78 10.05 -5.94 10.91
N THR A 79 10.20 -6.18 9.63
CA THR A 79 9.71 -7.40 8.95
C THR A 79 10.76 -7.91 7.98
N VAL A 80 10.97 -9.22 7.96
CA VAL A 80 11.69 -9.91 6.89
C VAL A 80 10.78 -10.06 5.70
N VAL A 81 11.25 -9.66 4.54
CA VAL A 81 10.53 -9.84 3.28
C VAL A 81 11.45 -10.44 2.21
N LYS A 82 10.85 -11.10 1.22
CA LYS A 82 11.57 -11.53 0.02
C LYS A 82 12.16 -10.31 -0.68
N LYS A 83 13.42 -10.39 -1.06
CA LYS A 83 14.05 -9.39 -1.91
C LYS A 83 13.44 -9.46 -3.30
N VAL A 84 12.91 -8.35 -3.77
CA VAL A 84 12.26 -8.27 -5.07
C VAL A 84 12.80 -7.09 -5.88
N THR A 85 12.73 -7.21 -7.20
CA THR A 85 12.84 -6.06 -8.10
C THR A 85 11.45 -5.47 -8.28
N ILE A 86 11.24 -4.25 -7.81
CA ILE A 86 9.94 -3.59 -7.93
C ILE A 86 9.60 -3.39 -9.40
N VAL A 87 8.39 -3.79 -9.78
CA VAL A 87 7.80 -3.39 -11.06
C VAL A 87 7.49 -1.90 -10.94
N PRO A 88 8.02 -1.03 -11.82
CA PRO A 88 7.95 0.42 -11.62
C PRO A 88 6.56 0.99 -11.94
N LEU A 89 5.54 0.40 -11.33
CA LEU A 89 4.13 0.78 -11.44
C LEU A 89 3.52 0.92 -10.05
N GLU A 90 2.82 2.01 -9.81
CA GLU A 90 1.81 2.08 -8.77
C GLU A 90 0.49 1.57 -9.34
N VAL A 91 -0.15 0.65 -8.63
CA VAL A 91 -1.42 0.03 -9.03
C VAL A 91 -2.50 0.49 -8.09
N ILE A 92 -3.50 1.21 -8.59
CA ILE A 92 -4.51 1.85 -7.76
C ILE A 92 -5.87 1.26 -8.10
N ILE A 93 -6.54 0.69 -7.09
CA ILE A 93 -7.93 0.23 -7.19
C ILE A 93 -8.82 1.21 -6.46
N ARG A 94 -9.95 1.60 -7.08
CA ARG A 94 -10.93 2.48 -6.45
C ARG A 94 -12.31 1.89 -6.51
N ASN A 95 -12.96 1.85 -5.35
CA ASN A 95 -14.36 1.45 -5.18
C ASN A 95 -15.28 2.67 -5.06
N ILE A 96 -14.74 3.80 -4.59
CA ILE A 96 -15.47 5.04 -4.31
C ILE A 96 -14.62 6.21 -4.80
N SER A 97 -15.25 7.25 -5.36
CA SER A 97 -14.54 8.46 -5.79
C SER A 97 -13.95 9.20 -4.59
N ALA A 98 -12.64 9.44 -4.63
CA ALA A 98 -11.94 10.22 -3.62
C ALA A 98 -10.61 10.81 -4.14
N GLY A 99 -10.06 11.77 -3.43
CA GLY A 99 -8.72 12.29 -3.63
C GLY A 99 -8.43 12.74 -5.07
N SER A 100 -7.34 12.22 -5.64
CA SER A 100 -6.90 12.59 -7.00
C SER A 100 -7.89 12.21 -8.10
N PHE A 101 -8.67 11.14 -7.92
CA PHE A 101 -9.71 10.74 -8.87
C PHE A 101 -10.81 11.80 -8.95
N ALA A 102 -11.40 12.16 -7.80
CA ALA A 102 -12.46 13.16 -7.73
C ALA A 102 -11.99 14.51 -8.33
N LYS A 103 -10.77 14.93 -7.96
CA LYS A 103 -10.18 16.18 -8.48
C LYS A 103 -9.93 16.13 -9.99
N ARG A 104 -9.38 15.03 -10.50
CA ARG A 104 -8.98 14.86 -11.91
C ARG A 104 -10.18 14.84 -12.85
N TYR A 105 -11.23 14.17 -12.44
CA TYR A 105 -12.42 13.99 -13.28
C TYR A 105 -13.56 14.96 -12.95
N GLY A 106 -13.37 15.87 -11.99
CA GLY A 106 -14.38 16.87 -11.62
C GLY A 106 -15.66 16.28 -11.04
N VAL A 107 -15.55 15.13 -10.34
CA VAL A 107 -16.69 14.47 -9.71
C VAL A 107 -16.65 14.64 -8.19
N GLU A 108 -17.82 14.53 -7.55
CA GLU A 108 -17.92 14.59 -6.10
C GLU A 108 -17.19 13.42 -5.42
N GLU A 109 -16.67 13.65 -4.21
CA GLU A 109 -16.12 12.59 -3.35
C GLU A 109 -17.30 11.79 -2.77
N GLY A 110 -17.13 10.46 -2.72
CA GLY A 110 -18.13 9.57 -2.11
C GLY A 110 -19.05 8.84 -3.08
N ILE A 111 -18.90 9.03 -4.40
CA ILE A 111 -19.67 8.26 -5.39
C ILE A 111 -19.17 6.80 -5.38
N VAL A 112 -20.06 5.88 -5.04
CA VAL A 112 -19.78 4.44 -5.10
C VAL A 112 -19.85 3.98 -6.55
N PHE A 113 -18.82 3.28 -7.02
CA PHE A 113 -18.79 2.77 -8.38
C PHE A 113 -19.52 1.43 -8.49
N ASP A 114 -20.20 1.21 -9.61
CA ASP A 114 -20.86 -0.07 -9.91
C ASP A 114 -19.84 -1.22 -10.03
N ALA A 115 -18.65 -0.91 -10.52
CA ALA A 115 -17.50 -1.80 -10.54
C ALA A 115 -16.22 -1.05 -10.14
N PRO A 116 -15.26 -1.71 -9.47
CA PRO A 116 -14.02 -1.06 -9.12
C PRO A 116 -13.22 -0.66 -10.37
N THR A 117 -12.56 0.50 -10.30
CA THR A 117 -11.63 0.94 -11.35
C THR A 117 -10.21 0.47 -11.04
N ILE A 118 -9.37 0.33 -12.07
CA ILE A 118 -7.94 0.14 -11.92
C ILE A 118 -7.20 1.23 -12.68
N GLU A 119 -6.19 1.81 -12.04
CA GLU A 119 -5.30 2.82 -12.62
C GLU A 119 -3.85 2.37 -12.44
N PHE A 120 -2.98 2.73 -13.39
CA PHE A 120 -1.54 2.62 -13.26
C PHE A 120 -0.90 3.99 -13.24
N SER A 121 0.09 4.19 -12.37
CA SER A 121 1.04 5.30 -12.47
C SER A 121 2.44 4.75 -12.69
N TYR A 122 3.22 5.42 -13.54
CA TYR A 122 4.64 5.12 -13.66
C TYR A 122 5.35 5.62 -12.40
N LYS A 123 5.89 4.69 -11.60
CA LYS A 123 6.63 5.01 -10.37
C LYS A 123 7.96 5.68 -10.72
N ASN A 124 7.93 6.99 -10.76
CA ASN A 124 9.08 7.83 -11.06
C ASN A 124 8.92 9.20 -10.39
N ASP A 125 9.61 9.41 -9.28
CA ASP A 125 9.53 10.63 -8.48
C ASP A 125 9.87 11.90 -9.30
N ASP A 126 10.81 11.80 -10.24
CA ASP A 126 11.23 12.95 -11.10
C ASP A 126 10.12 13.37 -12.08
N LEU A 127 9.23 12.45 -12.42
CA LEU A 127 8.08 12.67 -13.29
C LEU A 127 6.75 12.84 -12.51
N HIS A 128 6.79 12.88 -11.18
CA HIS A 128 5.61 12.99 -10.31
C HIS A 128 4.59 11.86 -10.51
N ASP A 129 5.08 10.63 -10.72
CA ASP A 129 4.29 9.39 -10.86
C ASP A 129 3.10 9.54 -11.84
N PRO A 130 3.35 9.85 -13.13
CA PRO A 130 2.30 10.15 -14.08
C PRO A 130 1.37 8.96 -14.31
N LEU A 131 0.07 9.26 -14.44
CA LEU A 131 -0.93 8.26 -14.79
C LEU A 131 -0.70 7.73 -16.20
N ILE A 132 -0.68 6.42 -16.34
CA ILE A 132 -0.46 5.71 -17.61
C ILE A 132 -1.50 4.60 -17.79
N ASN A 133 -1.58 4.05 -18.98
CA ASN A 133 -2.35 2.83 -19.24
C ASN A 133 -1.43 1.63 -19.54
N ASP A 134 -2.02 0.47 -19.75
CA ASP A 134 -1.32 -0.79 -20.01
C ASP A 134 -0.37 -0.69 -21.22
N TYR A 135 -0.83 -0.07 -22.30
CA TYR A 135 -0.05 0.10 -23.53
C TYR A 135 1.17 0.97 -23.30
N HIS A 136 1.04 2.03 -22.49
CA HIS A 136 2.19 2.86 -22.08
C HIS A 136 3.17 2.05 -21.24
N ALA A 137 2.69 1.25 -20.28
CA ALA A 137 3.55 0.43 -19.43
C ALA A 137 4.39 -0.55 -20.25
N VAL A 138 3.78 -1.21 -21.25
CA VAL A 138 4.48 -2.14 -22.14
C VAL A 138 5.42 -1.41 -23.11
N ALA A 139 4.97 -0.32 -23.73
CA ALA A 139 5.79 0.46 -24.66
C ALA A 139 7.04 1.05 -23.98
N LEU A 140 6.93 1.47 -22.72
CA LEU A 140 8.04 1.97 -21.91
C LEU A 140 8.87 0.83 -21.27
N LYS A 141 8.53 -0.45 -21.53
CA LYS A 141 9.20 -1.64 -20.98
C LYS A 141 9.21 -1.67 -19.44
N LEU A 142 8.19 -1.12 -18.80
CA LEU A 142 8.01 -1.16 -17.35
C LEU A 142 7.51 -2.53 -16.89
N ALA A 143 6.67 -3.17 -17.71
CA ALA A 143 6.16 -4.51 -17.52
C ALA A 143 5.81 -5.15 -18.87
N THR A 144 5.72 -6.48 -18.93
CA THR A 144 5.16 -7.24 -20.04
C THR A 144 3.65 -7.35 -19.93
N TRP A 145 2.97 -7.79 -20.99
CA TRP A 145 1.53 -8.07 -20.96
C TRP A 145 1.17 -9.12 -19.91
N ASP A 146 1.92 -10.22 -19.85
CA ASP A 146 1.69 -11.30 -18.87
C ASP A 146 1.85 -10.81 -17.42
N GLU A 147 2.82 -9.92 -17.18
CA GLU A 147 3.02 -9.29 -15.86
C GLU A 147 1.85 -8.36 -15.51
N ILE A 148 1.37 -7.55 -16.48
CA ILE A 148 0.21 -6.67 -16.27
C ILE A 148 -1.06 -7.47 -15.98
N ASP A 149 -1.31 -8.54 -16.72
CA ASP A 149 -2.48 -9.39 -16.51
C ASP A 149 -2.43 -10.08 -15.12
N THR A 150 -1.24 -10.53 -14.72
CA THR A 150 -1.01 -11.10 -13.40
C THR A 150 -1.23 -10.06 -12.29
N ILE A 151 -0.68 -8.86 -12.45
CA ILE A 151 -0.84 -7.74 -11.50
C ILE A 151 -2.30 -7.36 -11.37
N LYS A 152 -3.02 -7.20 -12.48
CA LYS A 152 -4.47 -6.90 -12.45
C LYS A 152 -5.26 -7.97 -11.70
N LYS A 153 -5.01 -9.24 -12.02
CA LYS A 153 -5.65 -10.36 -11.34
C LYS A 153 -5.45 -10.28 -9.82
N TYR A 154 -4.20 -10.12 -9.39
CA TYR A 154 -3.91 -10.03 -7.96
C TYR A 154 -4.49 -8.76 -7.33
N ALA A 155 -4.44 -7.62 -7.99
CA ALA A 155 -5.00 -6.37 -7.47
C ALA A 155 -6.52 -6.48 -7.21
N PHE A 156 -7.28 -7.10 -8.10
CA PHE A 156 -8.71 -7.33 -7.88
C PHE A 156 -8.97 -8.38 -6.80
N GLN A 157 -8.18 -9.45 -6.71
CA GLN A 157 -8.27 -10.41 -5.59
C GLN A 157 -7.99 -9.74 -4.24
N VAL A 158 -6.98 -8.86 -4.19
CA VAL A 158 -6.69 -8.04 -2.99
C VAL A 158 -7.87 -7.14 -2.66
N ASN A 159 -8.50 -6.50 -3.65
CA ASN A 159 -9.67 -5.65 -3.45
C ASN A 159 -10.83 -6.41 -2.81
N ASP A 160 -11.19 -7.57 -3.36
CA ASP A 160 -12.29 -8.38 -2.87
C ASP A 160 -12.02 -8.86 -1.43
N PHE A 161 -10.80 -9.31 -1.16
CA PHE A 161 -10.36 -9.72 0.17
C PHE A 161 -10.44 -8.56 1.17
N LEU A 162 -9.87 -7.40 0.83
CA LEU A 162 -9.84 -6.25 1.71
C LEU A 162 -11.24 -5.69 1.98
N LYS A 163 -12.10 -5.60 0.96
CA LYS A 163 -13.50 -5.16 1.14
C LYS A 163 -14.23 -6.01 2.17
N LYS A 164 -14.09 -7.34 2.07
CA LYS A 164 -14.72 -8.28 2.99
C LYS A 164 -14.16 -8.12 4.41
N THR A 165 -12.85 -8.20 4.56
CA THR A 165 -12.17 -8.14 5.86
C THR A 165 -12.44 -6.82 6.59
N LEU A 166 -12.41 -5.70 5.88
CA LEU A 166 -12.62 -4.38 6.46
C LEU A 166 -14.09 -4.14 6.80
N ALA A 167 -15.03 -4.66 6.03
CA ALA A 167 -16.46 -4.57 6.35
C ALA A 167 -16.77 -5.27 7.68
N GLU A 168 -16.13 -6.39 7.99
CA GLU A 168 -16.26 -7.09 9.28
C GLU A 168 -15.76 -6.24 10.46
N CYS A 169 -14.85 -5.29 10.20
CA CYS A 169 -14.33 -4.33 11.17
C CYS A 169 -15.09 -2.99 11.19
N GLY A 170 -16.20 -2.86 10.45
CA GLY A 170 -16.96 -1.61 10.34
C GLY A 170 -16.21 -0.51 9.57
N VAL A 171 -15.38 -0.90 8.58
CA VAL A 171 -14.58 -0.01 7.75
C VAL A 171 -14.94 -0.18 6.29
N THR A 172 -15.13 0.92 5.59
CA THR A 172 -15.35 0.98 4.14
C THR A 172 -14.01 1.21 3.44
N LEU A 173 -13.64 0.31 2.54
CA LEU A 173 -12.48 0.48 1.66
C LEU A 173 -12.85 1.38 0.48
N VAL A 174 -12.30 2.56 0.45
CA VAL A 174 -12.55 3.55 -0.61
C VAL A 174 -11.67 3.29 -1.82
N ASP A 175 -10.38 3.36 -1.63
CA ASP A 175 -9.36 3.05 -2.63
C ASP A 175 -8.04 2.65 -1.94
N PHE A 176 -7.13 2.13 -2.72
CA PHE A 176 -5.78 1.80 -2.25
C PHE A 176 -4.78 1.72 -3.40
N LYS A 177 -3.52 1.92 -3.05
CA LYS A 177 -2.35 1.75 -3.91
C LYS A 177 -1.61 0.48 -3.52
N LEU A 178 -1.22 -0.32 -4.51
CA LEU A 178 -0.34 -1.48 -4.37
C LEU A 178 0.92 -1.29 -5.20
N GLU A 179 1.98 -1.94 -4.77
CA GLU A 179 3.18 -2.14 -5.57
C GLU A 179 3.48 -3.64 -5.66
N PHE A 180 3.98 -4.07 -6.82
CA PHE A 180 4.35 -5.45 -7.05
C PHE A 180 5.84 -5.55 -7.34
N GLY A 181 6.42 -6.70 -7.03
CA GLY A 181 7.81 -6.98 -7.31
C GLY A 181 7.99 -8.34 -7.94
N LYS A 182 9.15 -8.53 -8.57
CA LYS A 182 9.61 -9.81 -9.10
C LYS A 182 10.66 -10.41 -8.20
N THR A 183 10.46 -11.63 -7.76
CA THR A 183 11.47 -12.45 -7.09
C THR A 183 12.57 -12.86 -8.07
N ALA A 184 13.65 -13.45 -7.59
CA ALA A 184 14.78 -13.85 -8.43
C ALA A 184 14.41 -14.87 -9.52
N ASP A 185 13.38 -15.68 -9.30
CA ASP A 185 12.85 -16.64 -10.27
C ASP A 185 11.80 -16.03 -11.24
N GLY A 186 11.54 -14.73 -11.13
CA GLY A 186 10.59 -14.00 -11.97
C GLY A 186 9.14 -14.01 -11.51
N THR A 187 8.84 -14.64 -10.37
CA THR A 187 7.47 -14.67 -9.83
C THR A 187 7.03 -13.27 -9.39
N ILE A 188 5.84 -12.84 -9.85
CA ILE A 188 5.21 -11.60 -9.39
C ILE A 188 4.61 -11.82 -8.01
N VAL A 189 4.96 -10.96 -7.07
CA VAL A 189 4.42 -10.96 -5.71
C VAL A 189 3.96 -9.55 -5.31
N LEU A 190 2.97 -9.48 -4.44
CA LEU A 190 2.57 -8.23 -3.80
C LEU A 190 3.69 -7.79 -2.85
N ALA A 191 4.09 -6.55 -2.97
CA ALA A 191 5.16 -5.93 -2.20
C ALA A 191 4.68 -4.65 -1.51
N ASP A 192 5.59 -3.81 -1.06
CA ASP A 192 5.38 -2.56 -0.35
C ASP A 192 4.55 -2.74 0.93
N GLU A 193 3.38 -2.14 1.05
CA GLU A 193 2.52 -2.19 2.24
C GLU A 193 1.04 -2.11 1.90
N ILE A 194 0.21 -2.58 2.85
CA ILE A 194 -1.23 -2.31 2.92
C ILE A 194 -1.50 -1.69 4.30
N SER A 195 -1.72 -0.39 4.32
CA SER A 195 -1.77 0.38 5.57
C SER A 195 -2.61 1.66 5.40
N PRO A 196 -2.86 2.42 6.47
CA PRO A 196 -3.47 3.75 6.36
C PRO A 196 -2.70 4.76 5.51
N ASP A 197 -1.42 4.48 5.16
CA ASP A 197 -0.63 5.31 4.25
C ASP A 197 -0.99 5.09 2.78
N THR A 198 -1.34 3.85 2.42
CA THR A 198 -1.60 3.43 1.03
C THR A 198 -3.07 3.18 0.73
N CYS A 199 -3.93 3.15 1.75
CA CYS A 199 -5.37 2.94 1.63
C CYS A 199 -6.15 4.12 2.17
N ARG A 200 -7.36 4.35 1.60
CA ARG A 200 -8.38 5.17 2.23
C ARG A 200 -9.40 4.29 2.93
N PHE A 201 -9.46 4.46 4.24
CA PHE A 201 -10.38 3.77 5.15
C PHE A 201 -11.37 4.74 5.74
N TRP A 202 -12.65 4.53 5.48
CA TRP A 202 -13.70 5.34 6.11
C TRP A 202 -14.50 4.50 7.09
N ASP A 203 -14.83 5.09 8.24
CA ASP A 203 -15.80 4.49 9.15
C ASP A 203 -17.12 4.26 8.42
N SER A 204 -17.65 3.03 8.44
CA SER A 204 -18.81 2.65 7.64
C SER A 204 -20.12 3.33 8.08
N LYS A 205 -20.17 3.86 9.31
CA LYS A 205 -21.36 4.53 9.87
C LYS A 205 -21.29 6.04 9.75
N THR A 206 -20.10 6.61 10.02
CA THR A 206 -19.93 8.06 10.14
C THR A 206 -19.26 8.69 8.92
N GLY A 207 -18.56 7.89 8.09
CA GLY A 207 -17.73 8.39 6.99
C GLY A 207 -16.42 9.05 7.45
N GLU A 208 -16.09 8.95 8.74
CA GLU A 208 -14.85 9.50 9.30
C GLU A 208 -13.64 8.83 8.65
N LYS A 209 -12.61 9.63 8.32
CA LYS A 209 -11.37 9.14 7.72
C LYS A 209 -10.49 8.51 8.80
N LEU A 210 -10.10 7.25 8.57
CA LEU A 210 -9.24 6.46 9.46
C LEU A 210 -7.85 6.20 8.83
N ASP A 211 -7.39 7.12 8.02
CA ASP A 211 -6.21 7.00 7.16
C ASP A 211 -5.42 8.31 7.05
N LYS A 212 -4.41 8.31 6.18
CA LYS A 212 -3.50 9.43 5.95
C LYS A 212 -4.17 10.69 5.41
N ASP A 213 -5.42 10.63 4.94
CA ASP A 213 -6.13 11.84 4.52
C ASP A 213 -6.34 12.81 5.69
N ARG A 214 -6.35 12.34 6.94
CA ARG A 214 -6.34 13.26 8.10
C ARG A 214 -5.07 14.13 8.13
N PHE A 215 -3.92 13.56 7.81
CA PHE A 215 -2.67 14.31 7.69
C PHE A 215 -2.67 15.18 6.42
N ARG A 216 -3.09 14.64 5.27
CA ARG A 216 -3.11 15.39 4.00
C ARG A 216 -3.99 16.63 4.07
N ARG A 217 -5.13 16.54 4.76
CA ARG A 217 -6.21 17.54 4.77
C ARG A 217 -6.31 18.34 6.08
N ASP A 218 -5.35 18.17 7.00
CA ASP A 218 -5.32 18.86 8.31
C ASP A 218 -6.59 18.65 9.15
N LEU A 219 -7.12 17.42 9.15
CA LEU A 219 -8.35 17.08 9.88
C LEU A 219 -8.14 16.85 11.38
N GLY A 220 -6.89 16.88 11.86
CA GLY A 220 -6.54 16.59 13.24
C GLY A 220 -6.67 15.11 13.62
N ASN A 221 -6.27 14.78 14.85
CA ASN A 221 -6.33 13.42 15.44
C ASN A 221 -5.80 12.32 14.50
N VAL A 222 -4.64 12.57 13.87
CA VAL A 222 -4.05 11.64 12.90
C VAL A 222 -3.63 10.35 13.57
N GLU A 223 -2.89 10.42 14.69
CA GLU A 223 -2.44 9.27 15.46
C GLU A 223 -3.62 8.44 15.96
N GLY A 224 -4.68 9.09 16.47
CA GLY A 224 -5.89 8.40 16.92
C GLY A 224 -6.59 7.61 15.82
N ALA A 225 -6.60 8.11 14.58
CA ALA A 225 -7.17 7.40 13.44
C ALA A 225 -6.37 6.12 13.09
N TYR A 226 -5.04 6.18 13.12
CA TYR A 226 -4.18 5.02 12.91
C TYR A 226 -4.35 3.97 14.02
N GLN A 227 -4.40 4.42 15.27
CA GLN A 227 -4.65 3.55 16.43
C GLN A 227 -6.03 2.87 16.34
N GLU A 228 -7.07 3.63 15.99
CA GLU A 228 -8.42 3.08 15.83
C GLU A 228 -8.47 2.05 14.69
N MET A 229 -7.78 2.30 13.60
CA MET A 229 -7.70 1.35 12.50
C MET A 229 -6.98 0.05 12.93
N ALA A 230 -5.86 0.17 13.65
CA ALA A 230 -5.15 -0.98 14.21
C ALA A 230 -6.03 -1.76 15.21
N ARG A 231 -6.72 -1.06 16.11
CA ARG A 231 -7.65 -1.66 17.08
C ARG A 231 -8.74 -2.48 16.39
N ARG A 232 -9.34 -1.92 15.34
CA ARG A 232 -10.43 -2.62 14.60
C ARG A 232 -9.93 -3.84 13.86
N LEU A 233 -8.79 -3.73 13.16
CA LEU A 233 -8.29 -4.81 12.33
C LEU A 233 -7.54 -5.89 13.10
N LEU A 234 -6.75 -5.50 14.09
CA LEU A 234 -5.87 -6.41 14.84
C LEU A 234 -6.43 -6.84 16.19
N GLY A 235 -7.53 -6.22 16.66
CA GLY A 235 -8.14 -6.51 17.96
C GLY A 235 -7.31 -6.07 19.17
N LYS A 236 -6.46 -5.05 18.99
CA LYS A 236 -5.50 -4.58 20.00
C LYS A 236 -5.93 -3.25 20.61
#